data_ca4f51d78f7ffb91ce6c6121b7d3d717
#
_entry.id   ca4f51d78f7ffb91ce6c6121b7d3d717
#
_cell.length_a   1.000
_cell.length_b   1.000
_cell.length_c   1.000
_cell.angle_alpha   90.00
_cell.angle_beta   90.00
_cell.angle_gamma   90.00
#
_symmetry.space_group_name_H-M   'P 1'
#
loop_
_entity.id
_entity.type
_entity.pdbx_description
1 polymer ?
#
loop_
_entity_poly.entity_id
_entity_poly.type
_entity_poly.pdbx_seq_one_letter_code
_entity_poly.pdbx_strand_id
1 'polypeptide(L)'
;GARALEWAATYPHLVRGCAVIASGPAATAEQIAWAHTQNVAIRSDANFASGDYYDGPAPTAGLALARRIAHTTYRSPAELEHRFGRSENPHETVTGGTLGAPRGRYAVESYLDHHGDKLIERFDANSYLAVNEALISHDAARGRGCLTHALAFSNCEWTIAAVDSDRLFFPHEAQLLADSLPVPAEVQIIESEHGHDGFLIEAAQVERILAHALGEKPQSTPPNLSAIGDKEPLPAASSLAL
;
A
#
# COMPACT_ATOMS: atom_id res chain seq x y z
N GLY A 1 4.10 -9.09 0.93
CA GLY A 1 4.67 -9.62 2.18
C GLY A 1 3.81 -10.72 2.78
N ALA A 2 2.56 -10.47 3.19
CA ALA A 2 1.71 -11.42 3.92
C ALA A 2 1.61 -12.82 3.29
N ARG A 3 1.38 -12.92 1.97
CA ARG A 3 1.33 -14.23 1.29
C ARG A 3 2.66 -14.97 1.29
N ALA A 4 3.77 -14.26 1.14
CA ALA A 4 5.10 -14.88 1.20
C ALA A 4 5.37 -15.45 2.60
N LEU A 5 5.01 -14.69 3.64
CA LEU A 5 5.11 -15.11 5.03
C LEU A 5 4.27 -16.36 5.32
N GLU A 6 3.01 -16.41 4.85
CA GLU A 6 2.15 -17.61 4.98
C GLU A 6 2.74 -18.83 4.28
N TRP A 7 3.37 -18.66 3.12
CA TRP A 7 4.08 -19.76 2.46
C TRP A 7 5.26 -20.27 3.27
N ALA A 8 6.07 -19.37 3.81
CA ALA A 8 7.22 -19.74 4.64
C ALA A 8 6.80 -20.44 5.94
N ALA A 9 5.68 -20.01 6.55
CA ALA A 9 5.15 -20.62 7.77
C ALA A 9 4.47 -21.98 7.51
N THR A 10 3.74 -22.13 6.38
CA THR A 10 2.94 -23.31 6.10
C THR A 10 3.75 -24.43 5.39
N TYR A 11 4.64 -24.04 4.49
CA TYR A 11 5.41 -24.94 3.64
C TYR A 11 6.93 -24.63 3.70
N PRO A 12 7.54 -24.65 4.92
CA PRO A 12 8.92 -24.20 5.11
C PRO A 12 9.94 -24.96 4.24
N HIS A 13 9.65 -26.23 3.90
CA HIS A 13 10.52 -27.06 3.06
C HIS A 13 10.46 -26.73 1.55
N LEU A 14 9.48 -25.93 1.12
CA LEU A 14 9.32 -25.49 -0.27
C LEU A 14 9.89 -24.08 -0.51
N VAL A 15 10.16 -23.32 0.54
CA VAL A 15 10.60 -21.93 0.46
C VAL A 15 12.09 -21.84 0.73
N ARG A 16 12.88 -21.41 -0.26
CA ARG A 16 14.31 -21.17 -0.15
C ARG A 16 14.65 -19.75 0.26
N GLY A 17 13.84 -18.79 -0.14
CA GLY A 17 13.98 -17.36 0.21
C GLY A 17 12.62 -16.71 0.37
N CYS A 18 12.49 -15.82 1.33
CA CYS A 18 11.27 -15.08 1.63
C CYS A 18 11.57 -13.60 1.80
N ALA A 19 11.06 -12.77 0.88
CA ALA A 19 11.15 -11.32 0.98
C ALA A 19 9.82 -10.74 1.48
N VAL A 20 9.88 -10.01 2.61
CA VAL A 20 8.75 -9.30 3.20
C VAL A 20 9.09 -7.81 3.22
N ILE A 21 8.45 -7.05 2.36
CA ILE A 21 8.69 -5.63 2.17
C ILE A 21 7.41 -4.87 2.51
N ALA A 22 7.50 -3.85 3.36
CA ALA A 22 6.40 -2.98 3.78
C ALA A 22 5.15 -3.79 4.18
N SER A 23 5.33 -4.75 5.09
CA SER A 23 4.25 -5.66 5.54
C SER A 23 4.57 -6.20 6.92
N GLY A 24 3.54 -6.47 7.73
CA GLY A 24 3.66 -7.00 9.08
C GLY A 24 3.30 -8.49 9.19
N PRO A 25 3.57 -9.11 10.35
CA PRO A 25 3.24 -10.51 10.62
C PRO A 25 1.75 -10.77 10.86
N ALA A 26 1.00 -9.75 11.22
CA ALA A 26 -0.45 -9.79 11.42
C ALA A 26 -1.04 -8.40 11.17
N ALA A 27 -2.32 -8.35 10.82
CA ALA A 27 -3.03 -7.07 10.72
C ALA A 27 -3.18 -6.45 12.10
N THR A 28 -2.76 -5.19 12.26
CA THR A 28 -2.93 -4.42 13.50
C THR A 28 -4.37 -3.91 13.65
N ALA A 29 -4.74 -3.50 14.87
CA ALA A 29 -6.05 -2.89 15.11
C ALA A 29 -6.30 -1.65 14.24
N GLU A 30 -5.26 -0.85 13.96
CA GLU A 30 -5.36 0.33 13.09
C GLU A 30 -5.61 -0.08 11.62
N GLN A 31 -4.88 -1.06 11.12
CA GLN A 31 -5.08 -1.60 9.76
C GLN A 31 -6.49 -2.19 9.62
N ILE A 32 -6.96 -2.94 10.61
CA ILE A 32 -8.33 -3.46 10.65
C ILE A 32 -9.35 -2.32 10.64
N ALA A 33 -9.14 -1.26 11.43
CA ALA A 33 -10.05 -0.11 11.49
C ALA A 33 -10.13 0.63 10.13
N TRP A 34 -9.00 0.87 9.47
CA TRP A 34 -8.96 1.48 8.14
C TRP A 34 -9.67 0.62 7.11
N ALA A 35 -9.40 -0.68 7.07
CA ALA A 35 -10.02 -1.61 6.15
C ALA A 35 -11.53 -1.75 6.42
N HIS A 36 -11.95 -1.82 7.68
CA HIS A 36 -13.36 -1.84 8.05
C HIS A 36 -14.10 -0.61 7.55
N THR A 37 -13.52 0.59 7.73
CA THR A 37 -14.12 1.85 7.24
C THR A 37 -14.31 1.83 5.73
N GLN A 38 -13.34 1.32 4.97
CA GLN A 38 -13.43 1.13 3.52
C GLN A 38 -14.52 0.13 3.15
N ASN A 39 -14.61 -0.99 3.85
CA ASN A 39 -15.63 -2.00 3.62
C ASN A 39 -17.04 -1.46 3.90
N VAL A 40 -17.20 -0.65 4.95
CA VAL A 40 -18.47 0.02 5.26
C VAL A 40 -18.83 1.02 4.15
N ALA A 41 -17.88 1.80 3.64
CA ALA A 41 -18.13 2.74 2.55
C ALA A 41 -18.72 2.03 1.31
N ILE A 42 -18.16 0.87 0.92
CA ILE A 42 -18.68 0.08 -0.20
C ILE A 42 -20.06 -0.50 0.10
N ARG A 43 -20.22 -1.13 1.27
CA ARG A 43 -21.49 -1.80 1.65
C ARG A 43 -22.65 -0.84 1.88
N SER A 44 -22.34 0.44 2.15
CA SER A 44 -23.34 1.49 2.34
C SER A 44 -23.77 2.17 1.04
N ASP A 45 -23.13 1.85 -0.09
CA ASP A 45 -23.57 2.35 -1.39
C ASP A 45 -24.95 1.82 -1.75
N ALA A 46 -25.84 2.69 -2.20
CA ALA A 46 -27.22 2.32 -2.56
C ALA A 46 -27.29 1.23 -3.63
N ASN A 47 -26.28 1.16 -4.50
CA ASN A 47 -26.20 0.18 -5.58
C ASN A 47 -25.48 -1.11 -5.19
N PHE A 48 -25.03 -1.27 -3.93
CA PHE A 48 -24.26 -2.46 -3.53
C PHE A 48 -25.11 -3.74 -3.54
N ALA A 49 -26.43 -3.63 -3.30
CA ALA A 49 -27.39 -4.74 -3.38
C ALA A 49 -26.91 -6.02 -2.66
N SER A 50 -26.31 -5.90 -1.47
CA SER A 50 -25.70 -7.02 -0.73
C SER A 50 -24.64 -7.83 -1.52
N GLY A 51 -24.01 -7.20 -2.51
CA GLY A 51 -23.02 -7.80 -3.40
C GLY A 51 -23.57 -8.33 -4.73
N ASP A 52 -24.89 -8.31 -4.92
CA ASP A 52 -25.57 -8.78 -6.15
C ASP A 52 -25.97 -7.60 -7.04
N TYR A 53 -24.98 -6.91 -7.61
CA TYR A 53 -25.17 -5.71 -8.43
C TYR A 53 -24.79 -5.90 -9.91
N TYR A 54 -24.38 -7.11 -10.32
CA TYR A 54 -23.82 -7.32 -11.68
C TYR A 54 -24.81 -7.12 -12.81
N ASP A 55 -26.11 -7.26 -12.54
CA ASP A 55 -27.18 -6.99 -13.54
C ASP A 55 -27.73 -5.55 -13.43
N GLY A 56 -27.11 -4.69 -12.62
CA GLY A 56 -27.54 -3.32 -12.36
C GLY A 56 -26.38 -2.31 -12.27
N PRO A 57 -26.62 -1.11 -11.75
CA PRO A 57 -25.57 -0.13 -11.55
C PRO A 57 -24.61 -0.56 -10.45
N ALA A 58 -23.30 -0.49 -10.73
CA ALA A 58 -22.25 -0.83 -9.76
C ALA A 58 -22.18 0.20 -8.60
N PRO A 59 -21.71 -0.20 -7.41
CA PRO A 59 -21.56 0.66 -6.24
C PRO A 59 -20.31 1.55 -6.36
N THR A 60 -20.30 2.42 -7.37
CA THR A 60 -19.12 3.24 -7.73
C THR A 60 -18.81 4.31 -6.71
N ALA A 61 -19.84 4.90 -6.08
CA ALA A 61 -19.62 5.94 -5.07
C ALA A 61 -18.94 5.37 -3.82
N GLY A 62 -19.40 4.21 -3.35
CA GLY A 62 -18.78 3.51 -2.21
C GLY A 62 -17.37 3.03 -2.51
N LEU A 63 -17.12 2.47 -3.71
CA LEU A 63 -15.79 2.04 -4.13
C LEU A 63 -14.81 3.21 -4.27
N ALA A 64 -15.27 4.33 -4.86
CA ALA A 64 -14.46 5.54 -4.96
C ALA A 64 -14.13 6.11 -3.56
N LEU A 65 -15.11 6.13 -2.63
CA LEU A 65 -14.88 6.58 -1.26
C LEU A 65 -13.87 5.67 -0.53
N ALA A 66 -14.00 4.36 -0.66
CA ALA A 66 -13.03 3.40 -0.09
C ALA A 66 -11.61 3.68 -0.61
N ARG A 67 -11.45 4.01 -1.89
CA ARG A 67 -10.15 4.36 -2.48
C ARG A 67 -9.59 5.67 -1.93
N ARG A 68 -10.42 6.69 -1.73
CA ARG A 68 -10.00 7.96 -1.12
C ARG A 68 -9.47 7.71 0.31
N ILE A 69 -10.17 6.91 1.11
CA ILE A 69 -9.74 6.51 2.45
C ILE A 69 -8.37 5.81 2.37
N ALA A 70 -8.21 4.83 1.49
CA ALA A 70 -6.96 4.11 1.30
C ALA A 70 -5.79 5.05 0.94
N HIS A 71 -6.00 6.00 0.03
CA HIS A 71 -4.95 6.95 -0.38
C HIS A 71 -4.48 7.88 0.75
N THR A 72 -5.33 8.17 1.73
CA THR A 72 -4.89 8.94 2.91
C THR A 72 -3.91 8.16 3.78
N THR A 73 -3.91 6.82 3.72
CA THR A 73 -2.99 5.97 4.50
C THR A 73 -1.73 5.57 3.74
N TYR A 74 -1.76 5.60 2.39
CA TYR A 74 -0.62 5.21 1.57
C TYR A 74 0.48 6.27 1.53
N ARG A 75 0.13 7.54 1.75
CA ARG A 75 1.06 8.67 1.72
C ARG A 75 1.44 9.11 3.12
N SER A 76 2.67 9.53 3.29
CA SER A 76 3.09 10.14 4.56
C SER A 76 2.45 11.52 4.76
N PRO A 77 2.26 11.97 6.00
CA PRO A 77 1.83 13.34 6.26
C PRO A 77 2.79 14.39 5.68
N ALA A 78 4.10 14.11 5.69
CA ALA A 78 5.13 15.00 5.16
C ALA A 78 5.00 15.18 3.65
N GLU A 79 4.80 14.08 2.89
CA GLU A 79 4.56 14.16 1.45
C GLU A 79 3.28 14.94 1.12
N LEU A 80 2.18 14.65 1.84
CA LEU A 80 0.92 15.36 1.61
C LEU A 80 1.07 16.87 1.87
N GLU A 81 1.77 17.24 2.95
CA GLU A 81 2.03 18.65 3.27
C GLU A 81 2.95 19.31 2.23
N HIS A 82 4.06 18.64 1.87
CA HIS A 82 5.00 19.15 0.87
C HIS A 82 4.34 19.32 -0.51
N ARG A 83 3.51 18.38 -0.91
CA ARG A 83 2.90 18.35 -2.25
C ARG A 83 1.70 19.26 -2.37
N PHE A 84 0.88 19.34 -1.37
CA PHE A 84 -0.42 20.04 -1.44
C PHE A 84 -0.51 21.23 -0.47
N GLY A 85 0.01 21.10 0.74
CA GLY A 85 -0.17 22.11 1.80
C GLY A 85 -1.64 22.51 1.91
N ARG A 86 -1.88 23.82 1.88
CA ARG A 86 -3.22 24.42 1.83
C ARG A 86 -3.55 25.02 0.45
N SER A 87 -2.86 24.57 -0.59
CA SER A 87 -3.09 25.07 -1.96
C SER A 87 -4.49 24.75 -2.43
N GLU A 88 -5.14 25.71 -3.06
CA GLU A 88 -6.44 25.56 -3.70
C GLU A 88 -6.29 25.26 -5.18
N ASN A 89 -7.22 24.42 -5.72
CA ASN A 89 -7.34 24.25 -7.15
C ASN A 89 -8.06 25.46 -7.75
N PRO A 90 -7.39 26.27 -8.60
CA PRO A 90 -7.95 27.52 -9.08
C PRO A 90 -9.17 27.35 -10.00
N HIS A 91 -9.39 26.12 -10.48
CA HIS A 91 -10.48 25.80 -11.43
C HIS A 91 -11.69 25.15 -10.75
N GLU A 92 -11.63 24.89 -9.45
CA GLU A 92 -12.68 24.19 -8.74
C GLU A 92 -13.18 24.98 -7.54
N THR A 93 -14.48 24.94 -7.32
CA THR A 93 -15.15 25.58 -6.18
C THR A 93 -16.08 24.59 -5.50
N VAL A 94 -16.01 24.48 -4.19
CA VAL A 94 -16.96 23.69 -3.40
C VAL A 94 -18.17 24.57 -3.11
N THR A 95 -19.33 24.15 -3.66
CA THR A 95 -20.63 24.79 -3.37
C THR A 95 -21.35 24.01 -2.28
N GLY A 96 -22.05 24.70 -1.40
CA GLY A 96 -22.84 24.06 -0.33
C GLY A 96 -22.05 23.71 0.94
N GLY A 97 -20.96 24.41 1.23
CA GLY A 97 -20.29 24.31 2.53
C GLY A 97 -21.25 24.62 3.70
N THR A 98 -20.95 24.12 4.89
CA THR A 98 -21.78 24.21 6.11
C THR A 98 -22.23 25.63 6.46
N LEU A 99 -21.51 26.64 5.99
CA LEU A 99 -21.82 28.05 6.19
C LEU A 99 -22.47 28.73 4.97
N GLY A 100 -22.83 27.92 3.93
CA GLY A 100 -23.50 28.43 2.74
C GLY A 100 -22.63 29.28 1.79
N ALA A 101 -21.40 29.58 2.14
CA ALA A 101 -20.47 30.33 1.30
C ALA A 101 -19.66 29.37 0.42
N PRO A 102 -19.48 29.66 -0.89
CA PRO A 102 -18.53 28.92 -1.73
C PRO A 102 -17.11 29.07 -1.14
N ARG A 103 -16.32 28.00 -1.23
CA ARG A 103 -14.87 28.03 -0.93
C ARG A 103 -14.09 27.45 -2.08
N GLY A 104 -12.81 27.83 -2.19
CA GLY A 104 -11.88 27.13 -3.07
C GLY A 104 -11.76 25.66 -2.66
N ARG A 105 -11.57 24.79 -3.64
CA ARG A 105 -11.34 23.38 -3.41
C ARG A 105 -9.86 23.16 -3.17
N TYR A 106 -9.48 22.48 -2.09
CA TYR A 106 -8.07 22.18 -1.85
C TYR A 106 -7.55 21.16 -2.87
N ALA A 107 -6.32 21.33 -3.30
CA ALA A 107 -5.68 20.45 -4.30
C ALA A 107 -5.65 18.99 -3.85
N VAL A 108 -5.52 18.73 -2.55
CA VAL A 108 -5.58 17.35 -2.00
C VAL A 108 -6.97 16.72 -2.16
N GLU A 109 -8.06 17.49 -2.15
CA GLU A 109 -9.41 16.95 -2.41
C GLU A 109 -9.53 16.44 -3.85
N SER A 110 -9.04 17.24 -4.82
CA SER A 110 -9.01 16.86 -6.24
C SER A 110 -8.13 15.63 -6.48
N TYR A 111 -6.98 15.55 -5.79
CA TYR A 111 -6.11 14.37 -5.83
C TYR A 111 -6.81 13.10 -5.36
N LEU A 112 -7.51 13.15 -4.23
CA LEU A 112 -8.24 11.99 -3.69
C LEU A 112 -9.39 11.57 -4.62
N ASP A 113 -10.12 12.53 -5.17
CA ASP A 113 -11.20 12.26 -6.12
C ASP A 113 -10.67 11.60 -7.40
N HIS A 114 -9.60 12.12 -7.98
CA HIS A 114 -8.96 11.51 -9.15
C HIS A 114 -8.62 10.03 -8.91
N HIS A 115 -8.07 9.70 -7.75
CA HIS A 115 -7.75 8.31 -7.42
C HIS A 115 -8.98 7.44 -7.16
N GLY A 116 -10.05 8.00 -6.60
CA GLY A 116 -11.34 7.34 -6.48
C GLY A 116 -11.91 6.99 -7.84
N ASP A 117 -12.00 7.98 -8.72
CA ASP A 117 -12.57 7.86 -10.06
C ASP A 117 -11.77 6.89 -10.94
N LYS A 118 -10.45 6.97 -10.87
CA LYS A 118 -9.57 6.03 -11.60
C LYS A 118 -9.72 4.57 -11.14
N LEU A 119 -10.09 4.33 -9.88
CA LEU A 119 -10.28 2.96 -9.40
C LEU A 119 -11.57 2.34 -9.94
N ILE A 120 -12.67 3.08 -9.97
CA ILE A 120 -13.97 2.55 -10.41
C ILE A 120 -13.97 2.13 -11.90
N GLU A 121 -13.05 2.67 -12.70
CA GLU A 121 -12.91 2.30 -14.11
C GLU A 121 -12.33 0.89 -14.33
N ARG A 122 -11.64 0.33 -13.31
CA ARG A 122 -10.82 -0.87 -13.47
C ARG A 122 -10.94 -1.91 -12.36
N PHE A 123 -11.71 -1.64 -11.32
CA PHE A 123 -11.77 -2.54 -10.17
C PHE A 123 -13.20 -2.79 -9.72
N ASP A 124 -13.45 -4.02 -9.32
CA ASP A 124 -14.75 -4.49 -8.85
C ASP A 124 -14.88 -4.36 -7.33
N ALA A 125 -16.05 -3.96 -6.85
CA ALA A 125 -16.29 -3.71 -5.44
C ALA A 125 -16.27 -4.99 -4.57
N ASN A 126 -16.82 -6.10 -5.06
CA ASN A 126 -16.73 -7.39 -4.35
C ASN A 126 -15.28 -7.89 -4.28
N SER A 127 -14.52 -7.72 -5.35
CA SER A 127 -13.09 -8.04 -5.38
C SER A 127 -12.31 -7.18 -4.37
N TYR A 128 -12.67 -5.89 -4.24
CA TYR A 128 -12.06 -5.02 -3.22
C TYR A 128 -12.34 -5.52 -1.81
N LEU A 129 -13.60 -5.83 -1.52
CA LEU A 129 -14.00 -6.39 -0.22
C LEU A 129 -13.25 -7.70 0.08
N ALA A 130 -13.17 -8.62 -0.88
CA ALA A 130 -12.48 -9.90 -0.71
C ALA A 130 -10.98 -9.73 -0.39
N VAL A 131 -10.29 -8.84 -1.12
CA VAL A 131 -8.86 -8.55 -0.87
C VAL A 131 -8.67 -7.88 0.49
N ASN A 132 -9.55 -6.94 0.85
CA ASN A 132 -9.50 -6.24 2.12
C ASN A 132 -9.77 -7.17 3.31
N GLU A 133 -10.77 -8.06 3.21
CA GLU A 133 -11.04 -9.09 4.22
C GLU A 133 -9.86 -10.07 4.37
N ALA A 134 -9.22 -10.44 3.26
CA ALA A 134 -8.02 -11.28 3.31
C ALA A 134 -6.86 -10.56 4.04
N LEU A 135 -6.70 -9.23 3.83
CA LEU A 135 -5.68 -8.44 4.50
C LEU A 135 -5.93 -8.36 6.02
N ILE A 136 -7.15 -7.99 6.44
CA ILE A 136 -7.46 -7.84 7.87
C ILE A 136 -7.51 -9.18 8.62
N SER A 137 -7.73 -10.26 7.89
CA SER A 137 -7.68 -11.61 8.47
C SER A 137 -6.27 -12.17 8.56
N HIS A 138 -5.25 -11.46 8.03
CA HIS A 138 -3.88 -11.95 8.08
C HIS A 138 -3.35 -11.98 9.51
N ASP A 139 -2.86 -13.15 9.92
CA ASP A 139 -2.16 -13.41 11.18
C ASP A 139 -1.34 -14.69 11.01
N ALA A 140 -0.03 -14.53 10.84
CA ALA A 140 0.89 -15.66 10.66
C ALA A 140 0.94 -16.61 11.87
N ALA A 141 0.55 -16.13 13.06
CA ALA A 141 0.50 -16.95 14.26
C ALA A 141 -0.81 -17.72 14.44
N ARG A 142 -1.85 -17.41 13.65
CA ARG A 142 -3.18 -17.99 13.81
C ARG A 142 -3.16 -19.53 13.69
N GLY A 143 -3.62 -20.21 14.74
CA GLY A 143 -3.63 -21.67 14.83
C GLY A 143 -2.23 -22.30 15.02
N ARG A 144 -1.18 -21.48 15.22
CA ARG A 144 0.22 -21.92 15.36
C ARG A 144 0.82 -21.55 16.73
N GLY A 145 0.03 -21.00 17.64
CA GLY A 145 0.42 -20.58 18.98
C GLY A 145 0.91 -19.14 19.02
N CYS A 146 2.18 -18.88 18.65
CA CYS A 146 2.74 -17.55 18.55
C CYS A 146 3.59 -17.42 17.27
N LEU A 147 4.01 -16.19 16.95
CA LEU A 147 4.78 -15.91 15.74
C LEU A 147 6.09 -16.69 15.67
N THR A 148 6.83 -16.77 16.78
CA THR A 148 8.08 -17.55 16.87
C THR A 148 7.83 -19.04 16.61
N HIS A 149 6.74 -19.61 17.13
CA HIS A 149 6.36 -21.00 16.84
C HIS A 149 5.94 -21.19 15.37
N ALA A 150 5.20 -20.24 14.81
CA ALA A 150 4.78 -20.29 13.41
C ALA A 150 5.96 -20.36 12.44
N LEU A 151 7.07 -19.71 12.79
CA LEU A 151 8.26 -19.58 11.97
C LEU A 151 9.40 -20.53 12.36
N ALA A 152 9.24 -21.32 13.43
CA ALA A 152 10.31 -22.15 14.02
C ALA A 152 11.00 -23.09 13.03
N PHE A 153 10.29 -23.56 12.00
CA PHE A 153 10.80 -24.48 10.97
C PHE A 153 11.15 -23.79 9.66
N SER A 154 11.03 -22.47 9.59
CA SER A 154 11.31 -21.71 8.37
C SER A 154 12.81 -21.41 8.27
N ASN A 155 13.53 -22.26 7.58
CA ASN A 155 14.99 -22.15 7.37
C ASN A 155 15.35 -21.48 6.04
N CYS A 156 14.44 -20.71 5.46
CA CYS A 156 14.72 -19.95 4.24
C CYS A 156 15.59 -18.73 4.52
N GLU A 157 16.20 -18.18 3.47
CA GLU A 157 16.86 -16.89 3.54
C GLU A 157 15.81 -15.77 3.65
N TRP A 158 15.91 -14.97 4.71
CA TRP A 158 14.95 -13.90 4.98
C TRP A 158 15.48 -12.55 4.53
N THR A 159 14.65 -11.82 3.82
CA THR A 159 14.85 -10.41 3.49
C THR A 159 13.65 -9.63 4.00
N ILE A 160 13.87 -8.76 4.99
CA ILE A 160 12.82 -7.95 5.60
C ILE A 160 13.16 -6.50 5.35
N ALA A 161 12.20 -5.74 4.81
CA ALA A 161 12.37 -4.31 4.58
C ALA A 161 11.13 -3.52 4.97
N ALA A 162 11.35 -2.30 5.43
CA ALA A 162 10.32 -1.35 5.80
C ALA A 162 10.63 0.03 5.21
N VAL A 163 9.60 0.82 4.93
CA VAL A 163 9.75 2.23 4.55
C VAL A 163 9.72 3.07 5.84
N ASP A 164 10.68 3.95 6.02
CA ASP A 164 10.84 4.74 7.25
C ASP A 164 9.64 5.64 7.57
N SER A 165 8.99 6.19 6.54
CA SER A 165 7.81 7.06 6.66
C SER A 165 6.46 6.31 6.53
N ASP A 166 6.46 4.98 6.45
CA ASP A 166 5.24 4.19 6.33
C ASP A 166 4.39 4.29 7.60
N ARG A 167 3.15 4.73 7.42
CA ARG A 167 2.16 4.87 8.50
C ARG A 167 1.04 3.81 8.43
N LEU A 168 1.10 2.94 7.42
CA LEU A 168 0.16 1.83 7.26
C LEU A 168 0.77 0.52 7.77
N PHE A 169 2.04 0.25 7.42
CA PHE A 169 2.86 -0.84 7.95
C PHE A 169 4.12 -0.24 8.56
N PHE A 170 4.06 -0.02 9.85
CA PHE A 170 5.15 0.66 10.57
C PHE A 170 6.43 -0.17 10.60
N PRO A 171 7.62 0.47 10.58
CA PRO A 171 8.90 -0.24 10.66
C PRO A 171 9.02 -1.19 11.88
N HIS A 172 8.37 -0.88 13.00
CA HIS A 172 8.39 -1.75 14.17
C HIS A 172 7.67 -3.10 13.95
N GLU A 173 6.71 -3.18 13.01
CA GLU A 173 6.06 -4.45 12.64
C GLU A 173 7.03 -5.35 11.87
N ALA A 174 7.85 -4.77 10.99
CA ALA A 174 8.93 -5.48 10.32
C ALA A 174 10.00 -5.95 11.33
N GLN A 175 10.32 -5.13 12.35
CA GLN A 175 11.24 -5.51 13.42
C GLN A 175 10.68 -6.66 14.25
N LEU A 176 9.40 -6.62 14.63
CA LEU A 176 8.74 -7.72 15.33
C LEU A 176 8.83 -9.04 14.54
N LEU A 177 8.66 -9.00 13.23
CA LEU A 177 8.83 -10.16 12.36
C LEU A 177 10.27 -10.65 12.41
N ALA A 178 11.25 -9.75 12.23
CA ALA A 178 12.68 -10.07 12.22
C ALA A 178 13.15 -10.73 13.52
N ASP A 179 12.69 -10.20 14.66
CA ASP A 179 13.03 -10.72 16.01
C ASP A 179 12.39 -12.07 16.29
N SER A 180 11.32 -12.43 15.57
CA SER A 180 10.58 -13.68 15.74
C SER A 180 11.12 -14.84 14.90
N LEU A 181 12.11 -14.59 14.05
CA LEU A 181 12.72 -15.61 13.19
C LEU A 181 13.62 -16.56 14.01
N PRO A 182 13.81 -17.82 13.57
CA PRO A 182 14.75 -18.76 14.20
C PRO A 182 16.18 -18.21 14.28
N VAL A 183 16.59 -17.47 13.26
CA VAL A 183 17.82 -16.66 13.24
C VAL A 183 17.37 -15.23 12.96
N PRO A 184 17.56 -14.29 13.89
CA PRO A 184 17.14 -12.90 13.70
C PRO A 184 17.75 -12.30 12.44
N ALA A 185 16.91 -11.58 11.68
CA ALA A 185 17.33 -10.89 10.46
C ALA A 185 17.43 -9.39 10.71
N GLU A 186 18.28 -8.70 9.96
CA GLU A 186 18.32 -7.24 9.95
C GLU A 186 17.19 -6.68 9.09
N VAL A 187 16.48 -5.69 9.60
CA VAL A 187 15.47 -4.96 8.83
C VAL A 187 16.15 -3.89 7.97
N GLN A 188 16.01 -4.03 6.66
CA GLN A 188 16.51 -3.04 5.72
C GLN A 188 15.53 -1.87 5.61
N ILE A 189 16.02 -0.64 5.81
CA ILE A 189 15.19 0.55 5.74
C ILE A 189 15.25 1.13 4.32
N ILE A 190 14.07 1.35 3.75
CA ILE A 190 13.86 2.12 2.53
C ILE A 190 13.60 3.55 2.97
N GLU A 191 14.54 4.43 2.70
CA GLU A 191 14.42 5.86 3.00
C GLU A 191 13.52 6.52 1.95
N SER A 192 12.37 7.04 2.36
CA SER A 192 11.40 7.68 1.44
C SER A 192 10.44 8.59 2.20
N GLU A 193 10.12 9.73 1.65
CA GLU A 193 9.05 10.61 2.18
C GLU A 193 7.64 10.14 1.76
N HIS A 194 7.53 9.15 0.85
CA HIS A 194 6.28 8.79 0.18
C HIS A 194 5.36 7.86 0.99
N GLY A 195 5.68 7.55 2.25
CA GLY A 195 4.87 6.65 3.06
C GLY A 195 4.91 5.22 2.54
N HIS A 196 3.79 4.50 2.67
CA HIS A 196 3.70 3.11 2.21
C HIS A 196 4.10 2.91 0.74
N ASP A 197 3.73 3.84 -0.13
CA ASP A 197 4.08 3.76 -1.56
C ASP A 197 5.59 3.91 -1.82
N GLY A 198 6.41 4.25 -0.83
CA GLY A 198 7.86 4.35 -0.95
C GLY A 198 8.48 3.08 -1.55
N PHE A 199 8.01 1.88 -1.19
CA PHE A 199 8.53 0.64 -1.78
C PHE A 199 8.23 0.46 -3.28
N LEU A 200 7.29 1.24 -3.83
CA LEU A 200 6.99 1.28 -5.27
C LEU A 200 7.77 2.39 -6.00
N ILE A 201 8.12 3.45 -5.29
CA ILE A 201 8.72 4.66 -5.84
C ILE A 201 10.25 4.57 -5.79
N GLU A 202 10.81 4.08 -4.69
CA GLU A 202 12.25 3.97 -4.46
C GLU A 202 12.87 2.76 -5.17
N ALA A 203 12.68 2.67 -6.48
CA ALA A 203 13.04 1.50 -7.29
C ALA A 203 14.51 1.07 -7.10
N ALA A 204 15.45 2.02 -7.02
CA ALA A 204 16.86 1.70 -6.85
C ALA A 204 17.20 1.08 -5.49
N GLN A 205 16.48 1.45 -4.43
CA GLN A 205 16.66 0.86 -3.10
C GLN A 205 16.05 -0.55 -3.07
N VAL A 206 14.85 -0.71 -3.61
CA VAL A 206 14.16 -2.00 -3.70
C VAL A 206 14.93 -2.99 -4.59
N GLU A 207 15.50 -2.52 -5.71
CA GLU A 207 16.35 -3.35 -6.58
C GLU A 207 17.55 -3.91 -5.81
N ARG A 208 18.26 -3.09 -5.03
CA ARG A 208 19.39 -3.56 -4.20
C ARG A 208 18.96 -4.60 -3.17
N ILE A 209 17.81 -4.39 -2.51
CA ILE A 209 17.25 -5.32 -1.54
C ILE A 209 16.92 -6.66 -2.21
N LEU A 210 16.29 -6.64 -3.37
CA LEU A 210 15.92 -7.85 -4.11
C LEU A 210 17.12 -8.56 -4.71
N ALA A 211 18.12 -7.84 -5.22
CA ALA A 211 19.37 -8.42 -5.70
C ALA A 211 20.10 -9.18 -4.57
N HIS A 212 20.14 -8.59 -3.38
CA HIS A 212 20.69 -9.25 -2.20
C HIS A 212 19.89 -10.53 -1.84
N ALA A 213 18.56 -10.45 -1.85
CA ALA A 213 17.66 -11.60 -1.60
C ALA A 213 17.84 -12.74 -2.61
N LEU A 214 18.25 -12.42 -3.84
CA LEU A 214 18.51 -13.41 -4.91
C LEU A 214 19.96 -13.93 -4.90
N GLY A 215 20.80 -13.46 -3.97
CA GLY A 215 22.22 -13.82 -3.91
C GLY A 215 23.05 -13.19 -5.02
N GLU A 216 22.54 -12.18 -5.71
CA GLU A 216 23.27 -11.42 -6.71
C GLU A 216 24.23 -10.44 -6.02
N LYS A 217 25.50 -10.43 -6.48
CA LYS A 217 26.41 -9.39 -6.02
C LYS A 217 25.92 -8.05 -6.59
N PRO A 218 25.82 -6.97 -5.79
CA PRO A 218 25.43 -5.67 -6.28
C PRO A 218 26.34 -5.27 -7.43
N GLN A 219 25.76 -5.01 -8.59
CA GLN A 219 26.52 -4.47 -9.72
C GLN A 219 27.00 -3.08 -9.33
N SER A 220 28.29 -2.84 -9.40
CA SER A 220 28.94 -1.62 -8.95
C SER A 220 28.69 -0.40 -9.87
N THR A 221 27.78 -0.52 -10.84
CA THR A 221 27.44 0.57 -11.76
C THR A 221 25.94 0.50 -12.10
N PRO A 222 25.17 1.56 -11.89
CA PRO A 222 23.81 1.60 -12.41
C PRO A 222 23.85 1.44 -13.94
N PRO A 223 22.89 0.73 -14.55
CA PRO A 223 22.82 0.62 -15.99
C PRO A 223 22.76 2.03 -16.59
N ASN A 224 23.63 2.28 -17.57
CA ASN A 224 23.65 3.55 -18.27
C ASN A 224 22.35 3.69 -19.08
N LEU A 225 21.37 4.40 -18.53
CA LEU A 225 20.08 4.68 -19.16
C LEU A 225 20.18 5.53 -20.43
N SER A 226 21.36 6.03 -20.78
CA SER A 226 21.59 6.79 -22.02
C SER A 226 21.64 5.93 -23.29
N ALA A 227 21.52 4.60 -23.17
CA ALA A 227 21.53 3.67 -24.31
C ALA A 227 20.12 3.23 -24.77
N ILE A 228 19.07 3.65 -24.09
CA ILE A 228 17.69 3.48 -24.56
C ILE A 228 17.35 4.72 -25.34
N GLY A 229 17.44 4.58 -26.68
CA GLY A 229 17.29 5.68 -27.63
C GLY A 229 16.04 6.52 -27.41
N ASP A 230 16.15 7.77 -27.80
CA ASP A 230 15.17 8.87 -27.80
C ASP A 230 13.71 8.38 -28.02
N LYS A 231 13.04 8.06 -26.96
CA LYS A 231 11.57 8.12 -26.88
C LYS A 231 11.24 9.37 -26.09
N GLU A 232 10.38 10.19 -26.69
CA GLU A 232 9.94 11.49 -26.18
C GLU A 232 9.83 11.53 -24.65
N PRO A 233 10.30 12.58 -24.01
CA PRO A 233 10.16 12.74 -22.57
C PRO A 233 8.67 12.74 -22.24
N LEU A 234 8.29 11.86 -21.29
CA LEU A 234 6.97 11.94 -20.66
C LEU A 234 6.77 13.40 -20.22
N PRO A 235 5.61 14.01 -20.50
CA PRO A 235 5.37 15.40 -20.13
C PRO A 235 5.63 15.57 -18.63
N ALA A 236 6.39 16.61 -18.31
CA ALA A 236 6.74 16.96 -16.95
C ALA A 236 5.48 16.99 -16.07
N ALA A 237 5.60 16.57 -14.82
CA ALA A 237 4.51 16.46 -13.85
C ALA A 237 3.66 17.73 -13.63
N SER A 238 4.03 18.86 -14.26
CA SER A 238 3.29 20.12 -14.28
C SER A 238 2.05 20.12 -15.19
N SER A 239 1.81 19.09 -15.99
CA SER A 239 0.63 19.01 -16.88
C SER A 239 -0.42 17.96 -16.42
N LEU A 240 -0.25 17.34 -15.25
CA LEU A 240 -1.23 16.46 -14.62
C LEU A 240 -1.97 17.15 -13.46
N ALA A 241 -2.05 18.48 -13.48
CA ALA A 241 -3.02 19.24 -12.73
C ALA A 241 -4.30 19.33 -13.59
N LEU A 242 -5.08 18.27 -13.63
CA LEU A 242 -6.51 18.22 -13.95
C LEU A 242 -7.10 16.94 -13.35
#